data_2d0d01b92ed786cae2b7ca607e8c6e64
#
_entry.id   2d0d01b92ed786cae2b7ca607e8c6e64
#
_cell.length_a   1.000
_cell.length_b   1.000
_cell.length_c   1.000
_cell.angle_alpha   90.00
_cell.angle_beta   90.00
_cell.angle_gamma   90.00
#
_symmetry.space_group_name_H-M   'P 1'
#
loop_
_entity.id
_entity.type
_entity.pdbx_description
1 polymer ?
#
loop_
_entity_poly.entity_id
_entity_poly.type
_entity_poly.pdbx_seq_one_letter_code
_entity_poly.pdbx_strand_id
1 'polypeptide(L)'
;MEQNFVDKLKDFEDPRLFRFAEPKPTAADDDMNDFESYGGLKGSEDLNINTSKAVSGEASRIAERYFFDPVNEPSILMSYWEQEFIIAEAAVRSWIAVDPETHYRNGVAASFDFFKTPMPEDYFDNDRIDLDAGNEIQKILEQKYISMFMNTGWQIFFEQRRTGFPEFNTDGAGILNNGRIPKRWMYPMDEATNNAEHLEEAINRQFSEGDDINAQMWLLN
;
A
#
# COMPACT_ATOMS: atom_id res chain seq x y z
N MET A 1 2.52 2.02 -12.79
CA MET A 1 1.79 2.24 -11.51
C MET A 1 0.70 1.20 -11.37
N GLU A 2 0.33 0.87 -10.14
CA GLU A 2 -0.83 -0.01 -9.87
C GLU A 2 -2.12 0.83 -9.88
N GLN A 3 -3.18 0.31 -10.50
CA GLN A 3 -4.42 1.04 -10.75
C GLN A 3 -5.13 1.47 -9.47
N ASN A 4 -5.31 0.56 -8.50
CA ASN A 4 -6.01 0.86 -7.27
C ASN A 4 -5.32 1.98 -6.44
N PHE A 5 -3.98 2.02 -6.49
CA PHE A 5 -3.20 3.07 -5.84
C PHE A 5 -3.39 4.43 -6.55
N VAL A 6 -3.35 4.44 -7.89
CA VAL A 6 -3.60 5.66 -8.68
C VAL A 6 -5.01 6.16 -8.47
N ASP A 7 -6.01 5.27 -8.56
CA ASP A 7 -7.42 5.62 -8.39
C ASP A 7 -7.70 6.18 -6.99
N LYS A 8 -7.07 5.61 -5.94
CA LYS A 8 -7.17 6.13 -4.57
C LYS A 8 -6.63 7.55 -4.46
N LEU A 9 -5.48 7.85 -5.06
CA LEU A 9 -4.92 9.21 -5.05
C LEU A 9 -5.79 10.19 -5.84
N LYS A 10 -6.41 9.76 -6.94
CA LYS A 10 -7.39 10.56 -7.67
C LYS A 10 -8.64 10.84 -6.82
N ASP A 11 -9.19 9.82 -6.18
CA ASP A 11 -10.36 9.91 -5.32
C ASP A 11 -10.14 10.85 -4.12
N PHE A 12 -8.91 10.95 -3.66
CA PHE A 12 -8.48 11.85 -2.58
C PHE A 12 -8.11 13.25 -3.09
N GLU A 13 -8.06 13.44 -4.42
CA GLU A 13 -7.47 14.64 -5.04
C GLU A 13 -6.08 14.93 -4.48
N ASP A 14 -5.27 13.85 -4.32
CA ASP A 14 -4.00 13.88 -3.64
C ASP A 14 -2.83 14.20 -4.58
N PRO A 15 -2.25 15.40 -4.51
CA PRO A 15 -1.20 15.84 -5.43
C PRO A 15 0.13 15.10 -5.25
N ARG A 16 0.29 14.25 -4.22
CA ARG A 16 1.44 13.34 -4.12
C ARG A 16 1.51 12.38 -5.31
N LEU A 17 0.37 12.13 -6.01
CA LEU A 17 0.34 11.38 -7.26
C LEU A 17 1.35 11.93 -8.27
N PHE A 18 1.44 13.25 -8.41
CA PHE A 18 2.33 13.94 -9.36
C PHE A 18 3.81 13.84 -8.98
N ARG A 19 4.11 13.35 -7.78
CA ARG A 19 5.47 13.05 -7.32
C ARG A 19 5.83 11.58 -7.43
N PHE A 20 4.80 10.72 -7.41
CA PHE A 20 4.96 9.26 -7.45
C PHE A 20 5.03 8.71 -8.88
N ALA A 21 4.36 9.36 -9.80
CA ALA A 21 4.18 8.88 -11.17
C ALA A 21 4.43 9.96 -12.21
N GLU A 22 4.68 9.50 -13.43
CA GLU A 22 4.66 10.34 -14.63
C GLU A 22 3.27 10.24 -15.28
N PRO A 23 2.83 11.28 -16.00
CA PRO A 23 1.63 11.18 -16.82
C PRO A 23 1.69 9.98 -17.77
N LYS A 24 0.53 9.48 -18.16
CA LYS A 24 0.42 8.46 -19.20
C LYS A 24 1.06 8.95 -20.50
N PRO A 25 1.75 8.09 -21.27
CA PRO A 25 2.27 8.46 -22.59
C PRO A 25 1.21 9.01 -23.56
N THR A 26 -0.07 8.68 -23.31
CA THR A 26 -1.22 9.18 -24.09
C THR A 26 -1.79 10.50 -23.57
N ALA A 27 -1.34 11.00 -22.44
CA ALA A 27 -1.75 12.30 -21.91
C ALA A 27 -1.16 13.44 -22.76
N ALA A 28 -1.87 14.57 -22.81
CA ALA A 28 -1.34 15.76 -23.45
C ALA A 28 -0.17 16.35 -22.65
N ASP A 29 0.81 16.95 -23.33
CA ASP A 29 2.07 17.42 -22.72
C ASP A 29 1.87 18.48 -21.62
N ASP A 30 0.72 19.16 -21.56
CA ASP A 30 0.45 20.25 -20.61
C ASP A 30 -0.27 19.82 -19.33
N ASP A 31 -0.62 18.53 -19.17
CA ASP A 31 -1.52 18.06 -18.10
C ASP A 31 -0.79 17.37 -16.93
N MET A 32 0.40 17.85 -16.56
CA MET A 32 1.18 17.23 -15.47
C MET A 32 0.52 17.35 -14.09
N ASN A 33 -0.41 18.30 -13.92
CA ASN A 33 -1.14 18.51 -12.66
C ASN A 33 -2.62 18.14 -12.77
N ASP A 34 -3.01 17.44 -13.83
CA ASP A 34 -4.35 16.89 -14.01
C ASP A 34 -4.36 15.40 -13.62
N PHE A 35 -5.19 15.04 -12.66
CA PHE A 35 -5.36 13.67 -12.21
C PHE A 35 -5.75 12.71 -13.34
N GLU A 36 -6.51 13.19 -14.34
CA GLU A 36 -6.91 12.38 -15.49
C GLU A 36 -5.75 12.03 -16.43
N SER A 37 -4.64 12.73 -16.33
CA SER A 37 -3.40 12.39 -17.04
C SER A 37 -2.69 11.15 -16.49
N TYR A 38 -3.15 10.58 -15.38
CA TYR A 38 -2.56 9.42 -14.73
C TYR A 38 -3.43 8.18 -14.87
N GLY A 39 -2.81 7.02 -14.93
CA GLY A 39 -3.48 5.73 -15.01
C GLY A 39 -2.63 4.60 -14.47
N GLY A 40 -3.25 3.49 -14.14
CA GLY A 40 -2.59 2.33 -13.59
C GLY A 40 -2.93 1.04 -14.31
N LEU A 41 -2.17 -0.02 -14.00
CA LEU A 41 -2.44 -1.38 -14.40
C LEU A 41 -3.09 -2.11 -13.23
N LYS A 42 -4.19 -2.81 -13.46
CA LYS A 42 -4.85 -3.60 -12.43
C LYS A 42 -3.99 -4.82 -12.09
N GLY A 43 -3.44 -4.84 -10.87
CA GLY A 43 -2.51 -5.89 -10.43
C GLY A 43 -3.08 -7.31 -10.50
N SER A 44 -4.41 -7.44 -10.42
CA SER A 44 -5.14 -8.70 -10.50
C SER A 44 -5.55 -9.11 -11.93
N GLU A 45 -5.28 -8.30 -12.94
CA GLU A 45 -5.72 -8.53 -14.32
C GLU A 45 -4.79 -9.50 -15.07
N ASP A 46 -5.28 -10.09 -16.15
CA ASP A 46 -4.50 -10.93 -17.05
C ASP A 46 -3.27 -10.19 -17.60
N LEU A 47 -2.15 -10.88 -17.66
CA LEU A 47 -0.88 -10.31 -18.10
C LEU A 47 -0.94 -9.72 -19.52
N ASN A 48 -1.68 -10.37 -20.44
CA ASN A 48 -1.78 -9.89 -21.82
C ASN A 48 -2.58 -8.57 -21.90
N ILE A 49 -3.61 -8.43 -21.07
CA ILE A 49 -4.41 -7.20 -20.97
C ILE A 49 -3.53 -6.08 -20.41
N ASN A 50 -2.83 -6.33 -19.30
CA ASN A 50 -1.93 -5.36 -18.72
C ASN A 50 -0.78 -4.97 -19.67
N THR A 51 -0.21 -5.94 -20.40
CA THR A 51 0.82 -5.68 -21.41
C THR A 51 0.27 -4.81 -22.53
N SER A 52 -0.93 -5.08 -23.03
CA SER A 52 -1.57 -4.26 -24.07
C SER A 52 -1.78 -2.82 -23.60
N LYS A 53 -2.30 -2.62 -22.38
CA LYS A 53 -2.48 -1.28 -21.78
C LYS A 53 -1.15 -0.54 -21.61
N ALA A 54 -0.11 -1.24 -21.18
CA ALA A 54 1.22 -0.64 -21.02
C ALA A 54 1.82 -0.21 -22.38
N VAL A 55 1.67 -1.04 -23.41
CA VAL A 55 2.17 -0.76 -24.76
C VAL A 55 1.38 0.36 -25.43
N SER A 56 0.06 0.43 -25.21
CA SER A 56 -0.78 1.51 -25.73
C SER A 56 -0.57 2.85 -25.02
N GLY A 57 0.21 2.87 -23.94
CA GLY A 57 0.48 4.10 -23.21
C GLY A 57 -0.62 4.55 -22.27
N GLU A 58 -1.51 3.64 -21.85
CA GLU A 58 -2.62 3.93 -20.92
C GLU A 58 -2.22 3.90 -19.44
N ALA A 59 -1.00 3.48 -19.13
CA ALA A 59 -0.51 3.37 -17.78
C ALA A 59 0.66 4.32 -17.51
N SER A 60 0.60 5.00 -16.38
CA SER A 60 1.67 5.83 -15.84
C SER A 60 2.86 4.97 -15.41
N ARG A 61 4.06 5.50 -15.61
CA ARG A 61 5.30 4.97 -15.04
C ARG A 61 5.53 5.52 -13.64
N ILE A 62 6.37 4.85 -12.88
CA ILE A 62 6.92 5.41 -11.64
C ILE A 62 7.77 6.61 -12.02
N ALA A 63 7.72 7.69 -11.23
CA ALA A 63 8.48 8.90 -11.49
C ALA A 63 9.99 8.63 -11.57
N GLU A 64 10.66 9.33 -12.49
CA GLU A 64 12.10 9.16 -12.76
C GLU A 64 12.98 9.29 -11.52
N ARG A 65 12.59 10.09 -10.54
CA ARG A 65 13.29 10.28 -9.28
C ARG A 65 13.64 8.97 -8.55
N TYR A 66 12.87 7.89 -8.77
CA TYR A 66 13.06 6.63 -8.07
C TYR A 66 14.10 5.70 -8.73
N PHE A 67 14.54 5.98 -9.95
CA PHE A 67 15.45 5.08 -10.66
C PHE A 67 16.59 5.76 -11.43
N PHE A 68 16.52 7.07 -11.69
CA PHE A 68 17.60 7.79 -12.38
C PHE A 68 18.59 8.47 -11.42
N ASP A 69 18.14 8.92 -10.25
CA ASP A 69 19.01 9.57 -9.28
C ASP A 69 19.32 8.62 -8.11
N PRO A 70 20.53 8.04 -8.05
CA PRO A 70 20.88 7.04 -7.04
C PRO A 70 21.01 7.62 -5.62
N VAL A 71 21.01 8.94 -5.47
CA VAL A 71 21.16 9.63 -4.17
C VAL A 71 19.94 10.46 -3.78
N ASN A 72 18.88 10.41 -4.55
CA ASN A 72 17.70 11.26 -4.34
C ASN A 72 16.83 10.79 -3.19
N GLU A 73 16.65 9.48 -3.02
CA GLU A 73 15.77 8.91 -2.00
C GLU A 73 16.58 8.47 -0.77
N PRO A 74 16.29 9.04 0.42
CA PRO A 74 16.90 8.59 1.66
C PRO A 74 16.41 7.21 2.06
N SER A 75 17.28 6.37 2.61
CA SER A 75 16.87 5.11 3.22
C SER A 75 16.20 5.38 4.57
N ILE A 76 14.92 5.06 4.68
CA ILE A 76 14.15 5.27 5.89
C ILE A 76 14.18 4.00 6.75
N LEU A 77 14.57 4.15 8.00
CA LEU A 77 14.47 3.09 9.01
C LEU A 77 13.13 3.15 9.73
N MET A 78 12.72 4.35 10.15
CA MET A 78 11.42 4.68 10.72
C MET A 78 11.17 6.16 10.45
N SER A 79 10.03 6.47 9.87
CA SER A 79 9.67 7.84 9.54
C SER A 79 8.84 8.49 10.64
N TYR A 80 8.87 9.84 10.67
CA TYR A 80 8.02 10.59 11.59
C TYR A 80 6.53 10.37 11.28
N TRP A 81 6.13 10.35 10.00
CA TRP A 81 4.74 10.07 9.64
C TRP A 81 4.29 8.66 10.07
N GLU A 82 5.16 7.65 9.99
CA GLU A 82 4.83 6.31 10.44
C GLU A 82 4.57 6.28 11.95
N GLN A 83 5.42 6.95 12.72
CA GLN A 83 5.23 7.10 14.16
C GLN A 83 3.88 7.78 14.48
N GLU A 84 3.56 8.87 13.79
CA GLU A 84 2.30 9.60 14.01
C GLU A 84 1.08 8.73 13.68
N PHE A 85 1.10 7.97 12.58
CA PHE A 85 0.01 7.05 12.25
C PHE A 85 -0.12 5.90 13.25
N ILE A 86 0.99 5.38 13.80
CA ILE A 86 0.97 4.36 14.85
C ILE A 86 0.31 4.92 16.12
N ILE A 87 0.64 6.14 16.52
CA ILE A 87 0.04 6.82 17.67
C ILE A 87 -1.45 7.06 17.44
N ALA A 88 -1.84 7.55 16.25
CA ALA A 88 -3.23 7.76 15.88
C ALA A 88 -4.03 6.46 15.98
N GLU A 89 -3.52 5.37 15.40
CA GLU A 89 -4.17 4.05 15.50
C GLU A 89 -4.30 3.58 16.95
N ALA A 90 -3.24 3.71 17.75
CA ALA A 90 -3.25 3.32 19.16
C ALA A 90 -4.28 4.14 19.96
N ALA A 91 -4.44 5.42 19.65
CA ALA A 91 -5.44 6.29 20.27
C ALA A 91 -6.88 5.88 19.92
N VAL A 92 -7.17 5.63 18.62
CA VAL A 92 -8.48 5.14 18.16
C VAL A 92 -8.83 3.81 18.84
N ARG A 93 -7.85 2.92 19.04
CA ARG A 93 -8.02 1.65 19.76
C ARG A 93 -8.12 1.81 21.27
N SER A 94 -8.04 3.04 21.79
CA SER A 94 -8.07 3.33 23.23
C SER A 94 -6.91 2.69 24.01
N TRP A 95 -5.79 2.41 23.38
CA TRP A 95 -4.58 1.90 24.04
C TRP A 95 -3.80 3.01 24.74
N ILE A 96 -3.92 4.24 24.22
CA ILE A 96 -3.32 5.45 24.80
C ILE A 96 -4.37 6.58 24.81
N ALA A 97 -4.20 7.51 25.74
CA ALA A 97 -5.13 8.63 25.95
C ALA A 97 -4.59 9.92 25.32
N VAL A 98 -4.56 9.98 23.99
CA VAL A 98 -4.21 11.16 23.21
C VAL A 98 -5.27 11.37 22.12
N ASP A 99 -5.28 12.56 21.52
CA ASP A 99 -6.20 12.87 20.44
C ASP A 99 -5.76 12.21 19.11
N PRO A 100 -6.50 11.26 18.54
CA PRO A 100 -6.12 10.58 17.32
C PRO A 100 -6.04 11.48 16.11
N GLU A 101 -6.91 12.49 16.02
CA GLU A 101 -6.96 13.41 14.86
C GLU A 101 -5.70 14.25 14.77
N THR A 102 -5.20 14.76 15.88
CA THR A 102 -3.94 15.50 15.91
C THR A 102 -2.78 14.69 15.32
N HIS A 103 -2.63 13.44 15.75
CA HIS A 103 -1.56 12.57 15.26
C HIS A 103 -1.77 12.15 13.81
N TYR A 104 -3.00 11.88 13.41
CA TYR A 104 -3.34 11.59 12.02
C TYR A 104 -2.96 12.76 11.10
N ARG A 105 -3.38 13.99 11.41
CA ARG A 105 -3.06 15.21 10.64
C ARG A 105 -1.56 15.47 10.59
N ASN A 106 -0.84 15.28 11.69
CA ASN A 106 0.61 15.38 11.73
C ASN A 106 1.29 14.38 10.79
N GLY A 107 0.83 13.13 10.79
CA GLY A 107 1.34 12.08 9.90
C GLY A 107 1.15 12.44 8.43
N VAL A 108 -0.05 12.90 8.07
CA VAL A 108 -0.36 13.34 6.70
C VAL A 108 0.54 14.53 6.31
N ALA A 109 0.59 15.58 7.12
CA ALA A 109 1.40 16.76 6.84
C ALA A 109 2.89 16.42 6.68
N ALA A 110 3.43 15.58 7.57
CA ALA A 110 4.82 15.12 7.48
C ALA A 110 5.11 14.33 6.19
N SER A 111 4.14 13.57 5.69
CA SER A 111 4.26 12.88 4.41
C SER A 111 4.30 13.87 3.23
N PHE A 112 3.45 14.86 3.22
CA PHE A 112 3.48 15.92 2.20
C PHE A 112 4.83 16.66 2.20
N ASP A 113 5.33 17.00 3.38
CA ASP A 113 6.65 17.66 3.54
C ASP A 113 7.79 16.79 3.01
N PHE A 114 7.78 15.49 3.32
CA PHE A 114 8.79 14.56 2.84
C PHE A 114 8.81 14.46 1.31
N PHE A 115 7.65 14.34 0.68
CA PHE A 115 7.54 14.28 -0.77
C PHE A 115 7.65 15.66 -1.44
N LYS A 116 7.82 16.73 -0.65
CA LYS A 116 7.96 18.12 -1.13
C LYS A 116 6.76 18.52 -2.02
N THR A 117 5.58 18.16 -1.59
CA THR A 117 4.31 18.46 -2.26
C THR A 117 3.52 19.40 -1.36
N PRO A 118 3.04 20.54 -1.85
CA PRO A 118 2.12 21.38 -1.08
C PRO A 118 0.84 20.60 -0.76
N MET A 119 0.47 20.56 0.52
CA MET A 119 -0.81 20.00 0.93
C MET A 119 -1.91 21.03 0.61
N PRO A 120 -3.02 20.66 -0.07
CA PRO A 120 -4.17 21.54 -0.27
C PRO A 120 -4.74 22.01 1.06
N GLU A 121 -5.20 23.27 1.11
CA GLU A 121 -5.77 23.85 2.35
C GLU A 121 -7.05 23.11 2.79
N ASP A 122 -7.81 22.63 1.82
CA ASP A 122 -9.06 21.88 1.97
C ASP A 122 -8.88 20.34 1.95
N TYR A 123 -7.64 19.85 2.05
CA TYR A 123 -7.34 18.42 1.93
C TYR A 123 -8.17 17.54 2.89
N PHE A 124 -8.39 18.02 4.10
CA PHE A 124 -9.18 17.32 5.12
C PHE A 124 -10.69 17.57 5.03
N ASP A 125 -11.16 18.38 4.08
CA ASP A 125 -12.61 18.55 3.83
C ASP A 125 -13.20 17.42 2.99
N ASN A 126 -12.35 16.53 2.45
CA ASN A 126 -12.78 15.34 1.74
C ASN A 126 -13.22 14.26 2.74
N ASP A 127 -14.48 13.85 2.68
CA ASP A 127 -15.09 12.84 3.55
C ASP A 127 -14.32 11.50 3.60
N ARG A 128 -13.53 11.18 2.56
CA ARG A 128 -12.69 9.99 2.52
C ARG A 128 -11.39 10.11 3.30
N ILE A 129 -11.01 11.34 3.66
CA ILE A 129 -9.75 11.67 4.35
C ILE A 129 -10.02 12.09 5.77
N ASP A 130 -11.04 12.91 6.01
CA ASP A 130 -11.41 13.39 7.36
C ASP A 130 -11.78 12.21 8.26
N LEU A 131 -11.32 12.22 9.53
CA LEU A 131 -11.62 11.14 10.46
C LEU A 131 -13.07 11.21 10.90
N ASP A 132 -13.79 10.11 10.69
CA ASP A 132 -15.17 9.89 11.15
C ASP A 132 -15.25 8.71 12.13
N ALA A 133 -16.23 8.75 13.02
CA ALA A 133 -16.51 7.62 13.88
C ALA A 133 -16.88 6.37 13.05
N GLY A 134 -16.13 5.28 13.29
CA GLY A 134 -16.35 3.99 12.64
C GLY A 134 -15.46 3.70 11.43
N ASN A 135 -14.75 4.70 10.88
CA ASN A 135 -13.85 4.53 9.73
C ASN A 135 -12.40 4.96 10.01
N GLU A 136 -12.10 5.44 11.21
CA GLU A 136 -10.82 6.05 11.57
C GLU A 136 -9.63 5.12 11.28
N ILE A 137 -9.73 3.84 11.64
CA ILE A 137 -8.66 2.86 11.40
C ILE A 137 -8.37 2.72 9.91
N GLN A 138 -9.39 2.62 9.07
CA GLN A 138 -9.24 2.53 7.64
C GLN A 138 -8.52 3.76 7.09
N LYS A 139 -8.99 4.96 7.44
CA LYS A 139 -8.44 6.23 6.95
C LYS A 139 -6.98 6.43 7.38
N ILE A 140 -6.65 6.10 8.63
CA ILE A 140 -5.26 6.15 9.13
C ILE A 140 -4.37 5.20 8.32
N LEU A 141 -4.80 3.96 8.09
CA LEU A 141 -4.00 2.96 7.38
C LEU A 141 -3.89 3.24 5.88
N GLU A 142 -4.90 3.83 5.27
CA GLU A 142 -4.84 4.27 3.88
C GLU A 142 -3.86 5.43 3.70
N GLN A 143 -3.85 6.41 4.59
CA GLN A 143 -2.87 7.49 4.56
C GLN A 143 -1.45 6.99 4.87
N LYS A 144 -1.32 6.04 5.80
CA LYS A 144 -0.04 5.35 6.05
C LYS A 144 0.46 4.63 4.81
N TYR A 145 -0.42 3.91 4.09
CA TYR A 145 -0.10 3.24 2.83
C TYR A 145 0.43 4.20 1.77
N ILE A 146 -0.26 5.32 1.55
CA ILE A 146 0.19 6.36 0.60
C ILE A 146 1.56 6.92 1.00
N SER A 147 1.75 7.20 2.29
CA SER A 147 2.98 7.78 2.82
C SER A 147 4.18 6.84 2.70
N MET A 148 3.94 5.54 2.62
CA MET A 148 4.98 4.52 2.50
C MET A 148 5.35 4.18 1.06
N PHE A 149 4.82 4.90 0.06
CA PHE A 149 5.14 4.61 -1.34
C PHE A 149 6.66 4.60 -1.59
N MET A 150 7.17 3.49 -2.12
CA MET A 150 8.59 3.22 -2.38
C MET A 150 9.54 3.30 -1.16
N ASN A 151 9.02 3.52 0.05
CA ASN A 151 9.79 3.67 1.28
C ASN A 151 9.51 2.56 2.30
N THR A 152 9.02 1.42 1.85
CA THR A 152 8.70 0.28 2.71
C THR A 152 9.11 -1.04 2.06
N GLY A 153 9.32 -2.07 2.88
CA GLY A 153 9.43 -3.45 2.41
C GLY A 153 8.06 -4.15 2.48
N TRP A 154 7.93 -5.10 3.40
CA TRP A 154 6.71 -5.90 3.57
C TRP A 154 5.72 -5.32 4.59
N GLN A 155 5.98 -4.14 5.16
CA GLN A 155 5.17 -3.56 6.23
C GLN A 155 3.70 -3.41 5.84
N ILE A 156 3.43 -2.92 4.63
CA ILE A 156 2.04 -2.75 4.15
C ILE A 156 1.35 -4.10 3.97
N PHE A 157 2.05 -5.13 3.51
CA PHE A 157 1.50 -6.49 3.47
C PHE A 157 1.17 -7.03 4.86
N PHE A 158 2.01 -6.76 5.85
CA PHE A 158 1.74 -7.15 7.24
C PHE A 158 0.58 -6.37 7.85
N GLU A 159 0.48 -5.06 7.55
CA GLU A 159 -0.67 -4.24 7.94
C GLU A 159 -1.98 -4.78 7.35
N GLN A 160 -1.98 -5.06 6.05
CA GLN A 160 -3.15 -5.62 5.38
C GLN A 160 -3.58 -6.96 5.99
N ARG A 161 -2.64 -7.84 6.30
CA ARG A 161 -2.93 -9.12 6.96
C ARG A 161 -3.51 -8.94 8.38
N ARG A 162 -3.06 -7.91 9.10
CA ARG A 162 -3.48 -7.62 10.47
C ARG A 162 -4.85 -6.95 10.52
N THR A 163 -5.16 -6.11 9.55
CA THR A 163 -6.30 -5.17 9.63
C THR A 163 -7.32 -5.33 8.51
N GLY A 164 -6.93 -5.93 7.38
CA GLY A 164 -7.68 -5.92 6.13
C GLY A 164 -7.42 -4.68 5.25
N PHE A 165 -6.69 -3.69 5.75
CA PHE A 165 -6.41 -2.44 5.02
C PHE A 165 -4.91 -2.28 4.70
N PRO A 166 -4.55 -1.64 3.56
CA PRO A 166 -5.47 -1.22 2.49
C PRO A 166 -6.13 -2.42 1.79
N GLU A 167 -7.29 -2.19 1.19
CA GLU A 167 -7.93 -3.20 0.35
C GLU A 167 -7.18 -3.31 -0.98
N PHE A 168 -6.97 -4.55 -1.43
CA PHE A 168 -6.36 -4.85 -2.73
C PHE A 168 -7.35 -5.50 -3.68
N ASN A 169 -7.27 -5.17 -4.96
CA ASN A 169 -8.08 -5.80 -5.98
C ASN A 169 -7.68 -7.28 -6.17
N THR A 170 -8.66 -8.16 -6.05
CA THR A 170 -8.49 -9.61 -6.18
C THR A 170 -9.48 -10.25 -7.16
N ASP A 171 -10.16 -9.46 -7.97
CA ASP A 171 -11.25 -9.87 -8.85
C ASP A 171 -10.83 -10.07 -10.32
N GLY A 172 -9.55 -9.90 -10.64
CA GLY A 172 -9.03 -10.05 -12.00
C GLY A 172 -8.65 -11.49 -12.38
N ALA A 173 -8.59 -11.74 -13.69
CA ALA A 173 -8.29 -13.07 -14.25
C ALA A 173 -6.83 -13.52 -14.06
N GLY A 174 -5.92 -12.60 -13.69
CA GLY A 174 -4.51 -12.89 -13.42
C GLY A 174 -4.22 -13.47 -12.04
N ILE A 175 -5.21 -13.50 -11.14
CA ILE A 175 -5.03 -14.03 -9.78
C ILE A 175 -5.13 -15.57 -9.75
N LEU A 176 -4.03 -16.21 -9.35
CA LEU A 176 -3.94 -17.68 -9.28
C LEU A 176 -4.45 -18.27 -7.97
N ASN A 177 -4.57 -17.48 -6.90
CA ASN A 177 -4.96 -17.94 -5.55
C ASN A 177 -6.48 -17.88 -5.29
N ASN A 178 -7.30 -18.11 -6.32
CA ASN A 178 -8.76 -18.03 -6.23
C ASN A 178 -9.27 -16.70 -5.63
N GLY A 179 -8.66 -15.58 -5.99
CA GLY A 179 -9.02 -14.26 -5.49
C GLY A 179 -8.65 -14.00 -4.02
N ARG A 180 -7.80 -14.82 -3.41
CA ARG A 180 -7.39 -14.64 -2.02
C ARG A 180 -6.01 -14.00 -1.93
N ILE A 181 -5.86 -13.07 -1.00
CA ILE A 181 -4.55 -12.54 -0.62
C ILE A 181 -3.85 -13.58 0.25
N PRO A 182 -2.60 -13.98 -0.07
CA PRO A 182 -1.84 -14.92 0.75
C PRO A 182 -1.70 -14.41 2.19
N LYS A 183 -1.86 -15.31 3.16
CA LYS A 183 -1.71 -14.97 4.59
C LYS A 183 -0.29 -15.18 5.12
N ARG A 184 0.53 -15.94 4.41
CA ARG A 184 1.90 -16.28 4.81
C ARG A 184 2.74 -16.71 3.60
N TRP A 185 4.03 -16.78 3.79
CA TRP A 185 4.91 -17.55 2.91
C TRP A 185 4.92 -19.01 3.35
N MET A 186 5.02 -19.91 2.39
CA MET A 186 5.32 -21.31 2.65
C MET A 186 6.77 -21.45 3.15
N TYR A 187 7.07 -22.55 3.79
CA TYR A 187 8.45 -22.88 4.14
C TYR A 187 9.31 -23.00 2.86
N PRO A 188 10.60 -22.63 2.91
CA PRO A 188 11.49 -22.81 1.76
C PRO A 188 11.61 -24.26 1.33
N MET A 189 11.72 -24.50 0.02
CA MET A 189 11.88 -25.85 -0.53
C MET A 189 13.11 -26.58 0.02
N ASP A 190 14.15 -25.84 0.37
CA ASP A 190 15.38 -26.40 0.96
C ASP A 190 15.11 -27.10 2.31
N GLU A 191 14.16 -26.62 3.10
CA GLU A 191 13.74 -27.27 4.34
C GLU A 191 13.12 -28.65 4.07
N ALA A 192 12.30 -28.75 3.03
CA ALA A 192 11.70 -30.04 2.65
C ALA A 192 12.76 -31.06 2.19
N THR A 193 13.88 -30.59 1.67
CA THR A 193 14.96 -31.47 1.17
C THR A 193 15.96 -31.82 2.27
N ASN A 194 16.34 -30.87 3.09
CA ASN A 194 17.47 -31.02 4.02
C ASN A 194 17.05 -31.22 5.48
N ASN A 195 15.78 -30.96 5.83
CA ASN A 195 15.28 -30.94 7.20
C ASN A 195 13.83 -31.44 7.29
N ALA A 196 13.46 -32.43 6.49
CA ALA A 196 12.08 -32.87 6.26
C ALA A 196 11.34 -33.26 7.55
N GLU A 197 12.00 -33.98 8.45
CA GLU A 197 11.39 -34.47 9.70
C GLU A 197 10.97 -33.31 10.61
N HIS A 198 11.87 -32.36 10.86
CA HIS A 198 11.55 -31.18 11.68
C HIS A 198 10.59 -30.23 11.01
N LEU A 199 10.63 -30.15 9.68
CA LEU A 199 9.65 -29.39 8.90
C LEU A 199 8.25 -29.96 9.08
N GLU A 200 8.08 -31.27 8.96
CA GLU A 200 6.79 -31.94 9.13
C GLU A 200 6.25 -31.74 10.55
N GLU A 201 7.09 -31.88 11.58
CA GLU A 201 6.73 -31.58 12.97
C GLU A 201 6.27 -30.13 13.15
N ALA A 202 6.99 -29.16 12.55
CA ALA A 202 6.65 -27.74 12.62
C ALA A 202 5.32 -27.42 11.93
N ILE A 203 5.08 -27.99 10.75
CA ILE A 203 3.83 -27.84 10.01
C ILE A 203 2.66 -28.40 10.81
N ASN A 204 2.76 -29.65 11.28
CA ASN A 204 1.70 -30.31 12.05
C ASN A 204 1.36 -29.59 13.36
N ARG A 205 2.34 -28.93 13.97
CA ARG A 205 2.11 -28.11 15.20
C ARG A 205 1.42 -26.79 14.92
N GLN A 206 1.65 -26.18 13.74
CA GLN A 206 1.23 -24.82 13.44
C GLN A 206 -0.02 -24.75 12.56
N PHE A 207 -0.23 -25.74 11.68
CA PHE A 207 -1.25 -25.65 10.65
C PHE A 207 -2.02 -26.97 10.53
N SER A 208 -3.34 -26.89 10.60
CA SER A 208 -4.22 -28.07 10.47
C SER A 208 -4.32 -28.59 9.02
N GLU A 209 -4.05 -27.73 8.04
CA GLU A 209 -4.24 -28.03 6.60
C GLU A 209 -2.92 -28.17 5.84
N GLY A 210 -1.80 -28.23 6.55
CA GLY A 210 -0.47 -28.31 5.95
C GLY A 210 0.16 -26.97 5.61
N ASP A 211 1.26 -26.99 4.84
CA ASP A 211 2.02 -25.80 4.45
C ASP A 211 1.37 -25.11 3.25
N ASP A 212 0.31 -24.33 3.49
CA ASP A 212 -0.44 -23.56 2.49
C ASP A 212 -0.26 -22.06 2.70
N ILE A 213 -0.17 -21.29 1.60
CA ILE A 213 -0.04 -19.82 1.65
C ILE A 213 -1.25 -19.13 2.28
N ASN A 214 -2.39 -19.80 2.34
CA ASN A 214 -3.63 -19.30 2.95
C ASN A 214 -3.84 -19.83 4.37
N ALA A 215 -2.95 -20.69 4.88
CA ALA A 215 -3.05 -21.21 6.24
C ALA A 215 -2.96 -20.09 7.26
N GLN A 216 -3.88 -20.07 8.21
CA GLN A 216 -3.94 -19.03 9.24
C GLN A 216 -2.91 -19.30 10.32
N MET A 217 -2.04 -18.34 10.55
CA MET A 217 -1.11 -18.37 11.67
C MET A 217 -1.83 -17.97 12.96
N TRP A 218 -1.40 -18.52 14.08
CA TRP A 218 -1.94 -18.17 15.41
C TRP A 218 -1.89 -16.65 15.70
N LEU A 219 -0.90 -15.96 15.14
CA LEU A 219 -0.72 -14.50 15.30
C LEU A 219 -1.85 -13.68 14.62
N LEU A 220 -2.60 -14.28 13.71
CA LEU A 220 -3.68 -13.65 12.96
C LEU A 220 -5.09 -14.05 13.45
N ASN A 221 -5.17 -14.71 14.62
CA ASN A 221 -6.41 -15.10 15.28
C ASN A 221 -6.87 -14.01 16.26
#